data_c3cd96cd9cf6b82edfcd9085d79799db
#
_entry.id   c3cd96cd9cf6b82edfcd9085d79799db
#
_cell.length_a   1.000
_cell.length_b   1.000
_cell.length_c   1.000
_cell.angle_alpha   90.00
_cell.angle_beta   90.00
_cell.angle_gamma   90.00
#
_symmetry.space_group_name_H-M   'P 1'
#
loop_
_entity.id
_entity.type
_entity.pdbx_description
1 polymer ?
#
loop_
_entity_poly.entity_id
_entity_poly.type
_entity_poly.pdbx_seq_one_letter_code
_entity_poly.pdbx_strand_id
1 'polypeptide(L)'
;MQFNEIYIRCLGFQAPMSDCWDNVIVGMKVEVENTDCDNFSEDFPDSFWVASVLEISGYKALLRYEGFGDNCSKDFWVNLCSSSVHPVGWCATRGKPLIPPKTIENKFQDWKDFLVRRLTGARTLPSTFYSKVQDSMKSRFRCDLNLEVVDKNRISHVKVATIEKIVGKRLQLRYYDSQPNEDVFWCHEDSPLIHPVGWARRVGHTLDAPPAYVDRCSKGLRDKDDATEDLFPMGMKLEAIDPLNLSEICAATVKQVLNDGYLMIRVDCYDEDPNLVDWFCYHITSPCIFPIGFCAKNELPLTPPKGYLPNTFNWNEYPCSHWFCSSDRPMHKFTTGMKLEAADLMNPQYVCVATISRVVDRLLKVHFDGWEEEYDQWLDCASCDIYPVGWCELVSRRLEPPRPPNSVEG
;
A
#
# COMPACT_ATOMS: atom_id res chain seq x y z
N MET A 1 -2.97 19.69 -15.66
CA MET A 1 -2.93 20.19 -14.29
C MET A 1 -4.08 19.61 -13.43
N GLN A 2 -4.38 18.32 -13.53
CA GLN A 2 -5.44 17.65 -12.76
C GLN A 2 -4.96 16.30 -12.19
N PHE A 3 -3.63 16.10 -12.10
CA PHE A 3 -3.05 14.78 -11.85
C PHE A 3 -3.13 14.32 -10.39
N ASN A 4 -3.21 15.25 -9.43
CA ASN A 4 -3.06 14.92 -8.00
C ASN A 4 -4.39 14.63 -7.27
N GLU A 5 -5.51 15.21 -7.69
CA GLU A 5 -6.84 14.88 -7.15
C GLU A 5 -7.26 13.43 -7.46
N ILE A 6 -6.78 12.90 -8.58
CA ILE A 6 -7.11 11.57 -9.06
C ILE A 6 -6.46 10.49 -8.18
N TYR A 7 -5.31 10.77 -7.58
CA TYR A 7 -4.47 9.78 -6.93
C TYR A 7 -5.10 9.13 -5.68
N ILE A 8 -5.64 9.91 -4.75
CA ILE A 8 -6.32 9.36 -3.56
C ILE A 8 -7.68 8.76 -3.90
N ARG A 9 -8.36 9.32 -4.91
CA ARG A 9 -9.62 8.76 -5.43
C ARG A 9 -9.44 7.44 -6.18
N CYS A 10 -8.21 7.13 -6.61
CA CYS A 10 -7.89 5.92 -7.36
C CYS A 10 -7.38 4.78 -6.49
N LEU A 11 -6.83 5.10 -5.32
CA LEU A 11 -6.49 4.12 -4.32
C LEU A 11 -7.79 3.45 -3.89
N GLY A 12 -8.15 2.35 -4.52
CA GLY A 12 -9.37 1.60 -4.26
C GLY A 12 -9.71 1.49 -2.77
N PHE A 13 -10.70 0.77 -2.41
CA PHE A 13 -11.30 0.66 -1.06
C PHE A 13 -10.33 0.46 0.12
N GLN A 14 -9.03 0.36 -0.13
CA GLN A 14 -8.00 0.05 0.88
C GLN A 14 -7.11 1.23 1.29
N ALA A 15 -7.04 2.31 0.52
CA ALA A 15 -6.26 3.47 0.97
C ALA A 15 -6.89 4.07 2.23
N PRO A 16 -6.09 4.32 3.28
CA PRO A 16 -6.60 5.00 4.46
C PRO A 16 -7.29 6.31 4.06
N MET A 17 -8.52 6.53 4.52
CA MET A 17 -9.31 7.74 4.27
C MET A 17 -9.77 8.00 2.84
N SER A 18 -9.75 7.02 1.94
CA SER A 18 -10.21 7.22 0.55
C SER A 18 -11.60 7.86 0.45
N ASP A 19 -12.53 7.47 1.33
CA ASP A 19 -13.91 7.99 1.42
C ASP A 19 -14.02 9.45 1.89
N CYS A 20 -13.00 9.96 2.59
CA CYS A 20 -12.98 11.33 3.12
C CYS A 20 -12.35 12.30 2.14
N TRP A 21 -11.54 11.82 1.22
CA TRP A 21 -10.72 12.63 0.34
C TRP A 21 -11.52 13.29 -0.79
N ASP A 22 -12.72 12.79 -1.08
CA ASP A 22 -13.60 13.40 -2.08
C ASP A 22 -13.98 14.86 -1.77
N ASN A 23 -13.86 15.27 -0.52
CA ASN A 23 -14.14 16.63 -0.07
C ASN A 23 -12.89 17.53 -0.01
N VAL A 24 -11.70 16.97 -0.24
CA VAL A 24 -10.43 17.71 -0.25
C VAL A 24 -10.16 18.17 -1.68
N ILE A 25 -10.22 19.49 -1.91
CA ILE A 25 -10.10 20.08 -3.24
C ILE A 25 -9.17 21.29 -3.24
N VAL A 26 -8.59 21.59 -4.39
CA VAL A 26 -7.86 22.84 -4.65
C VAL A 26 -8.79 24.05 -4.44
N GLY A 27 -8.27 25.10 -3.84
CA GLY A 27 -9.02 26.32 -3.48
C GLY A 27 -9.69 26.30 -2.11
N MET A 28 -9.73 25.15 -1.44
CA MET A 28 -10.23 25.05 -0.07
C MET A 28 -9.34 25.86 0.90
N LYS A 29 -9.92 26.31 2.02
CA LYS A 29 -9.23 27.06 3.06
C LYS A 29 -8.99 26.21 4.30
N VAL A 30 -7.83 26.40 4.90
CA VAL A 30 -7.44 25.74 6.15
C VAL A 30 -6.79 26.77 7.08
N GLU A 31 -6.85 26.51 8.38
CA GLU A 31 -6.03 27.20 9.38
C GLU A 31 -4.77 26.36 9.59
N VAL A 32 -3.60 26.99 9.49
CA VAL A 32 -2.32 26.30 9.58
C VAL A 32 -1.34 27.14 10.40
N GLU A 33 -0.40 26.49 11.02
CA GLU A 33 0.68 27.14 11.77
C GLU A 33 1.37 28.21 10.91
N ASN A 34 1.53 29.41 11.47
CA ASN A 34 2.18 30.52 10.81
C ASN A 34 3.68 30.52 11.09
N THR A 35 4.46 30.06 10.11
CA THR A 35 5.92 30.00 10.18
C THR A 35 6.60 31.32 9.78
N ASP A 36 5.83 32.32 9.31
CA ASP A 36 6.31 33.65 8.95
C ASP A 36 5.90 34.67 10.04
N CYS A 37 6.27 34.41 11.26
CA CYS A 37 6.06 35.28 12.42
C CYS A 37 7.32 35.32 13.28
N ASP A 38 7.42 36.34 14.16
CA ASP A 38 8.47 36.38 15.17
C ASP A 38 8.12 35.38 16.28
N ASN A 39 8.50 34.11 16.11
CA ASN A 39 8.21 32.99 17.01
C ASN A 39 8.89 33.12 18.41
N PHE A 40 9.44 34.28 18.77
CA PHE A 40 10.11 34.53 20.03
C PHE A 40 9.32 35.45 20.96
N SER A 41 8.07 35.73 20.64
CA SER A 41 7.16 36.35 21.59
C SER A 41 6.70 35.28 22.59
N GLU A 42 7.13 35.37 23.82
CA GLU A 42 6.68 34.50 24.94
C GLU A 42 5.15 34.50 25.08
N ASP A 43 4.45 35.50 24.51
CA ASP A 43 3.01 35.66 24.61
C ASP A 43 2.22 34.80 23.61
N PHE A 44 2.81 34.37 22.46
CA PHE A 44 2.10 33.60 21.43
C PHE A 44 3.02 32.55 20.79
N PRO A 45 3.35 31.46 21.50
CA PRO A 45 4.23 30.42 20.97
C PRO A 45 3.65 29.66 19.76
N ASP A 46 2.31 29.65 19.61
CA ASP A 46 1.59 28.94 18.54
C ASP A 46 0.65 29.91 17.80
N SER A 47 1.15 30.60 16.81
CA SER A 47 0.31 31.44 15.94
C SER A 47 -0.14 30.66 14.70
N PHE A 48 -1.36 30.94 14.24
CA PHE A 48 -1.96 30.34 13.08
C PHE A 48 -2.37 31.41 12.07
N TRP A 49 -2.49 31.00 10.80
CA TRP A 49 -3.07 31.84 9.77
C TRP A 49 -3.90 31.01 8.79
N VAL A 50 -4.76 31.67 8.03
CA VAL A 50 -5.54 31.03 6.99
C VAL A 50 -4.69 30.85 5.73
N ALA A 51 -4.76 29.69 5.13
CA ALA A 51 -4.10 29.38 3.86
C ALA A 51 -5.07 28.73 2.86
N SER A 52 -4.76 28.90 1.58
CA SER A 52 -5.45 28.25 0.46
C SER A 52 -4.68 27.02 0.02
N VAL A 53 -5.38 25.95 -0.29
CA VAL A 53 -4.85 24.78 -0.97
C VAL A 53 -4.64 25.09 -2.45
N LEU A 54 -3.40 25.03 -2.94
CA LEU A 54 -3.04 25.28 -4.33
C LEU A 54 -2.89 24.01 -5.15
N GLU A 55 -2.31 22.98 -4.52
CA GLU A 55 -2.03 21.68 -5.14
C GLU A 55 -2.16 20.59 -4.09
N ILE A 56 -2.50 19.37 -4.53
CA ILE A 56 -2.64 18.19 -3.66
C ILE A 56 -1.81 17.07 -4.26
N SER A 57 -0.98 16.43 -3.44
CA SER A 57 -0.20 15.25 -3.79
C SER A 57 -0.26 14.21 -2.66
N GLY A 58 -1.06 13.17 -2.86
CA GLY A 58 -1.34 12.22 -1.78
C GLY A 58 -1.97 12.91 -0.58
N TYR A 59 -1.40 12.74 0.60
CA TYR A 59 -1.83 13.46 1.82
C TYR A 59 -1.21 14.85 1.95
N LYS A 60 -0.29 15.22 1.08
CA LYS A 60 0.35 16.53 1.09
C LYS A 60 -0.40 17.55 0.24
N ALA A 61 -0.38 18.79 0.67
CA ALA A 61 -0.90 19.93 -0.07
C ALA A 61 0.11 21.07 -0.10
N LEU A 62 0.20 21.74 -1.25
CA LEU A 62 0.87 23.03 -1.37
C LEU A 62 -0.07 24.11 -0.91
N LEU A 63 0.33 24.87 0.09
CA LEU A 63 -0.45 25.94 0.70
C LEU A 63 0.15 27.30 0.41
N ARG A 64 -0.73 28.30 0.30
CA ARG A 64 -0.37 29.73 0.29
C ARG A 64 -1.17 30.47 1.34
N TYR A 65 -0.52 31.23 2.19
CA TYR A 65 -1.19 32.08 3.15
C TYR A 65 -2.08 33.12 2.48
N GLU A 66 -3.25 33.32 3.03
CA GLU A 66 -4.17 34.37 2.59
C GLU A 66 -3.54 35.74 2.78
N GLY A 67 -3.66 36.60 1.75
CA GLY A 67 -3.02 37.91 1.70
C GLY A 67 -1.81 38.01 0.78
N PHE A 68 -1.16 36.90 0.41
CA PHE A 68 -0.01 36.92 -0.50
C PHE A 68 -0.42 37.21 -1.95
N GLY A 69 -1.68 36.92 -2.36
CA GLY A 69 -2.13 37.08 -3.74
C GLY A 69 -1.38 36.11 -4.67
N ASP A 70 -0.69 36.64 -5.69
CA ASP A 70 0.07 35.81 -6.65
C ASP A 70 1.53 35.58 -6.22
N ASN A 71 1.93 36.11 -5.08
CA ASN A 71 3.30 35.92 -4.57
C ASN A 71 3.48 34.52 -4.00
N CYS A 72 4.28 33.69 -4.67
CA CYS A 72 4.60 32.31 -4.30
C CYS A 72 5.81 32.13 -3.37
N SER A 73 6.46 33.24 -2.93
CA SER A 73 7.73 33.17 -2.19
C SER A 73 7.66 32.46 -0.83
N LYS A 74 6.43 32.29 -0.30
CA LYS A 74 6.18 31.63 0.99
C LYS A 74 5.20 30.46 0.82
N ASP A 75 5.05 29.89 -0.37
CA ASP A 75 4.28 28.66 -0.57
C ASP A 75 5.05 27.49 0.07
N PHE A 76 4.31 26.60 0.71
CA PHE A 76 4.92 25.47 1.42
C PHE A 76 4.05 24.21 1.35
N TRP A 77 4.73 23.08 1.37
CA TRP A 77 4.09 21.78 1.45
C TRP A 77 3.82 21.38 2.90
N VAL A 78 2.63 20.86 3.15
CA VAL A 78 2.24 20.32 4.45
C VAL A 78 1.45 19.03 4.27
N ASN A 79 1.51 18.14 5.25
CA ASN A 79 0.62 16.99 5.31
C ASN A 79 -0.73 17.42 5.91
N LEU A 80 -1.80 17.35 5.11
CA LEU A 80 -3.15 17.76 5.55
C LEU A 80 -3.68 16.92 6.73
N CYS A 81 -3.14 15.72 6.93
CA CYS A 81 -3.51 14.84 8.04
C CYS A 81 -2.74 15.15 9.32
N SER A 82 -1.77 16.08 9.29
CA SER A 82 -0.97 16.45 10.46
C SER A 82 -1.76 17.31 11.44
N SER A 83 -1.27 17.37 12.68
CA SER A 83 -1.84 18.19 13.74
C SER A 83 -1.59 19.71 13.58
N SER A 84 -0.81 20.11 12.57
CA SER A 84 -0.50 21.54 12.29
C SER A 84 -1.53 22.18 11.32
N VAL A 85 -2.45 21.41 10.76
CA VAL A 85 -3.48 21.88 9.81
C VAL A 85 -4.85 21.65 10.40
N HIS A 86 -5.74 22.64 10.29
CA HIS A 86 -7.06 22.61 10.89
C HIS A 86 -8.13 23.15 9.96
N PRO A 87 -9.41 22.76 10.12
CA PRO A 87 -10.51 23.40 9.43
C PRO A 87 -10.66 24.86 9.87
N VAL A 88 -11.16 25.70 8.99
CA VAL A 88 -11.47 27.10 9.33
C VAL A 88 -12.46 27.17 10.50
N GLY A 89 -12.16 28.03 11.47
CA GLY A 89 -12.92 28.18 12.71
C GLY A 89 -12.35 27.39 13.91
N TRP A 90 -11.35 26.55 13.67
CA TRP A 90 -10.70 25.78 14.75
C TRP A 90 -9.99 26.70 15.76
N CYS A 91 -9.24 27.70 15.28
CA CYS A 91 -8.57 28.68 16.15
C CYS A 91 -9.55 29.42 17.05
N ALA A 92 -10.67 29.86 16.49
CA ALA A 92 -11.73 30.53 17.26
C ALA A 92 -12.30 29.62 18.38
N THR A 93 -12.50 28.32 18.09
CA THR A 93 -13.03 27.37 19.09
C THR A 93 -12.00 26.97 20.16
N ARG A 94 -10.73 27.13 19.87
CA ARG A 94 -9.61 26.78 20.76
C ARG A 94 -8.95 27.97 21.44
N GLY A 95 -9.42 29.19 21.17
CA GLY A 95 -8.82 30.42 21.71
C GLY A 95 -7.40 30.66 21.20
N LYS A 96 -7.04 30.14 20.01
CA LYS A 96 -5.74 30.38 19.38
C LYS A 96 -5.81 31.64 18.53
N PRO A 97 -4.75 32.48 18.51
CA PRO A 97 -4.76 33.70 17.70
C PRO A 97 -4.55 33.39 16.21
N LEU A 98 -5.27 34.11 15.35
CA LEU A 98 -4.97 34.22 13.92
C LEU A 98 -4.11 35.49 13.73
N ILE A 99 -2.83 35.31 13.43
CA ILE A 99 -1.87 36.41 13.26
C ILE A 99 -1.41 36.39 11.79
N PRO A 100 -1.51 37.53 11.07
CA PRO A 100 -1.05 37.57 9.68
C PRO A 100 0.46 37.35 9.60
N PRO A 101 0.93 36.68 8.52
CA PRO A 101 2.37 36.55 8.26
C PRO A 101 3.09 37.89 8.29
N LYS A 102 4.26 37.95 8.89
CA LYS A 102 5.06 39.19 9.06
C LYS A 102 5.35 39.88 7.72
N THR A 103 5.65 39.09 6.70
CA THR A 103 5.90 39.62 5.34
C THR A 103 4.75 40.46 4.78
N ILE A 104 3.52 40.26 5.24
CA ILE A 104 2.33 40.94 4.73
C ILE A 104 1.54 41.68 5.82
N GLU A 105 2.04 41.74 7.05
CA GLU A 105 1.29 42.29 8.20
C GLU A 105 0.74 43.71 7.97
N ASN A 106 1.48 44.55 7.24
CA ASN A 106 1.15 45.91 6.96
C ASN A 106 0.35 46.07 5.63
N LYS A 107 -0.03 44.99 4.95
CA LYS A 107 -0.66 45.03 3.64
C LYS A 107 -2.14 45.47 3.70
N PHE A 108 -2.83 45.22 4.78
CA PHE A 108 -4.22 45.52 5.00
C PHE A 108 -4.42 46.22 6.36
N GLN A 109 -5.26 47.23 6.40
CA GLN A 109 -5.57 47.96 7.64
C GLN A 109 -6.50 47.15 8.57
N ASP A 110 -7.40 46.37 8.00
CA ASP A 110 -8.35 45.50 8.73
C ASP A 110 -8.29 44.08 8.21
N TRP A 111 -7.50 43.26 8.90
CA TRP A 111 -7.35 41.84 8.62
C TRP A 111 -8.61 41.01 8.92
N LYS A 112 -9.44 41.46 9.87
CA LYS A 112 -10.69 40.81 10.20
C LYS A 112 -11.69 40.94 9.03
N ASP A 113 -11.88 42.15 8.49
CA ASP A 113 -12.71 42.37 7.35
C ASP A 113 -12.20 41.63 6.10
N PHE A 114 -10.88 41.64 5.88
CA PHE A 114 -10.26 40.87 4.83
C PHE A 114 -10.61 39.38 4.95
N LEU A 115 -10.41 38.75 6.13
CA LEU A 115 -10.69 37.32 6.33
C LEU A 115 -12.17 37.00 6.16
N VAL A 116 -13.08 37.85 6.69
CA VAL A 116 -14.53 37.64 6.51
C VAL A 116 -14.89 37.54 5.04
N ARG A 117 -14.36 38.43 4.21
CA ARG A 117 -14.61 38.41 2.75
C ARG A 117 -14.02 37.17 2.09
N ARG A 118 -12.82 36.75 2.51
CA ARG A 118 -12.11 35.57 1.91
C ARG A 118 -12.73 34.26 2.33
N LEU A 119 -13.30 34.16 3.52
CA LEU A 119 -13.87 32.95 4.09
C LEU A 119 -15.35 32.77 3.83
N THR A 120 -16.08 33.84 3.47
CA THR A 120 -17.52 33.77 3.15
C THR A 120 -17.74 32.83 1.95
N GLY A 121 -18.43 31.70 2.18
CA GLY A 121 -18.70 30.70 1.16
C GLY A 121 -17.51 29.78 0.80
N ALA A 122 -16.38 29.96 1.45
CA ALA A 122 -15.21 29.11 1.24
C ALA A 122 -15.43 27.69 1.79
N ARG A 123 -14.89 26.69 1.10
CA ARG A 123 -14.85 25.31 1.60
C ARG A 123 -13.66 25.12 2.55
N THR A 124 -13.84 24.26 3.54
CA THR A 124 -12.79 23.85 4.49
C THR A 124 -12.88 22.36 4.76
N LEU A 125 -11.91 21.84 5.51
CA LEU A 125 -11.92 20.42 5.95
C LEU A 125 -13.17 20.17 6.82
N PRO A 126 -13.81 19.01 6.68
CA PRO A 126 -14.90 18.62 7.57
C PRO A 126 -14.45 18.59 9.04
N SER A 127 -15.31 18.95 9.96
CA SER A 127 -15.00 18.90 11.41
C SER A 127 -14.63 17.51 11.91
N THR A 128 -15.10 16.46 11.21
CA THR A 128 -14.79 15.04 11.51
C THR A 128 -13.53 14.52 10.82
N PHE A 129 -12.82 15.37 10.05
CA PHE A 129 -11.67 14.94 9.24
C PHE A 129 -10.61 14.23 10.09
N TYR A 130 -10.17 14.84 11.18
CA TYR A 130 -9.10 14.26 12.02
C TYR A 130 -9.53 13.03 12.83
N SER A 131 -10.78 12.94 13.25
CA SER A 131 -11.28 11.71 13.87
C SER A 131 -11.26 10.55 12.88
N LYS A 132 -11.61 10.80 11.63
CA LYS A 132 -11.54 9.80 10.57
C LYS A 132 -10.08 9.45 10.21
N VAL A 133 -9.14 10.40 10.22
CA VAL A 133 -7.70 10.11 10.10
C VAL A 133 -7.28 9.11 11.16
N GLN A 134 -7.58 9.40 12.43
CA GLN A 134 -7.21 8.53 13.55
C GLN A 134 -7.87 7.15 13.43
N ASP A 135 -9.15 7.10 13.08
CA ASP A 135 -9.88 5.83 12.94
C ASP A 135 -9.33 5.00 11.78
N SER A 136 -8.94 5.63 10.67
CA SER A 136 -8.37 4.92 9.51
C SER A 136 -7.02 4.28 9.79
N MET A 137 -6.28 4.78 10.80
CA MET A 137 -4.97 4.25 11.20
C MET A 137 -5.07 3.18 12.30
N LYS A 138 -6.25 2.96 12.87
CA LYS A 138 -6.45 1.90 13.87
C LYS A 138 -6.38 0.53 13.22
N SER A 139 -5.52 -0.31 13.76
CA SER A 139 -5.47 -1.73 13.39
C SER A 139 -6.56 -2.52 14.12
N ARG A 140 -7.08 -3.54 13.45
CA ARG A 140 -7.95 -4.56 14.08
C ARG A 140 -7.17 -5.55 14.94
N PHE A 141 -5.84 -5.54 14.83
CA PHE A 141 -4.95 -6.39 15.60
C PHE A 141 -4.39 -5.64 16.83
N ARG A 142 -3.81 -6.41 17.74
CA ARG A 142 -3.04 -5.92 18.89
C ARG A 142 -1.76 -6.73 19.04
N CYS A 143 -0.77 -6.19 19.71
CA CYS A 143 0.46 -6.91 20.04
C CYS A 143 0.16 -8.18 20.85
N ASP A 144 1.07 -9.14 20.81
CA ASP A 144 1.01 -10.45 21.48
C ASP A 144 -0.07 -11.41 20.94
N LEU A 145 -0.73 -11.09 19.82
CA LEU A 145 -1.58 -12.04 19.11
C LEU A 145 -0.76 -12.93 18.18
N ASN A 146 -1.16 -14.21 18.13
CA ASN A 146 -0.59 -15.16 17.18
C ASN A 146 -1.38 -15.17 15.87
N LEU A 147 -0.64 -15.36 14.78
CA LEU A 147 -1.13 -15.52 13.41
C LEU A 147 -0.45 -16.74 12.78
N GLU A 148 -1.07 -17.27 11.73
CA GLU A 148 -0.41 -18.16 10.79
C GLU A 148 0.08 -17.33 9.60
N VAL A 149 1.36 -17.44 9.24
CA VAL A 149 2.02 -16.56 8.27
C VAL A 149 2.88 -17.39 7.33
N VAL A 150 2.86 -17.06 6.05
CA VAL A 150 3.75 -17.69 5.05
C VAL A 150 5.20 -17.51 5.50
N ASP A 151 5.98 -18.60 5.49
CA ASP A 151 7.41 -18.55 5.81
C ASP A 151 8.18 -17.88 4.67
N LYS A 152 8.78 -16.72 4.93
CA LYS A 152 9.57 -15.96 3.93
C LYS A 152 10.76 -16.75 3.37
N ASN A 153 11.28 -17.71 4.14
CA ASN A 153 12.41 -18.55 3.75
C ASN A 153 11.98 -19.83 3.02
N ARG A 154 10.70 -20.19 3.15
CA ARG A 154 10.09 -21.35 2.50
C ARG A 154 8.63 -21.11 2.19
N ILE A 155 8.36 -20.41 1.10
CA ILE A 155 7.02 -19.94 0.72
C ILE A 155 5.94 -21.02 0.59
N SER A 156 6.32 -22.28 0.51
CA SER A 156 5.42 -23.45 0.53
C SER A 156 4.95 -23.86 1.93
N HIS A 157 5.43 -23.18 2.99
CA HIS A 157 5.09 -23.47 4.38
C HIS A 157 4.49 -22.25 5.06
N VAL A 158 3.70 -22.53 6.07
CA VAL A 158 3.14 -21.53 6.98
C VAL A 158 3.72 -21.77 8.37
N LYS A 159 4.14 -20.72 9.03
CA LYS A 159 4.62 -20.73 10.42
C LYS A 159 3.68 -19.94 11.33
N VAL A 160 3.73 -20.24 12.60
CA VAL A 160 3.11 -19.39 13.64
C VAL A 160 4.01 -18.21 13.91
N ALA A 161 3.44 -17.02 13.92
CA ALA A 161 4.15 -15.80 14.29
C ALA A 161 3.35 -14.97 15.32
N THR A 162 4.05 -14.16 16.11
CA THR A 162 3.48 -13.25 17.09
C THR A 162 3.63 -11.81 16.62
N ILE A 163 2.61 -11.00 16.81
CA ILE A 163 2.65 -9.57 16.50
C ILE A 163 3.44 -8.84 17.59
N GLU A 164 4.57 -8.24 17.23
CA GLU A 164 5.40 -7.48 18.17
C GLU A 164 5.12 -5.98 18.14
N LYS A 165 4.83 -5.43 16.95
CA LYS A 165 4.59 -4.00 16.77
C LYS A 165 3.57 -3.75 15.67
N ILE A 166 2.84 -2.64 15.80
CA ILE A 166 1.87 -2.19 14.80
C ILE A 166 2.14 -0.71 14.48
N VAL A 167 2.27 -0.39 13.19
CA VAL A 167 2.49 0.97 12.71
C VAL A 167 1.62 1.20 11.47
N GLY A 168 0.59 2.04 11.58
CA GLY A 168 -0.30 2.39 10.47
C GLY A 168 -0.89 1.18 9.75
N LYS A 169 -1.34 0.17 10.50
CA LYS A 169 -1.85 -1.13 10.05
C LYS A 169 -0.79 -2.10 9.49
N ARG A 170 0.47 -1.71 9.44
CA ARG A 170 1.55 -2.67 9.19
C ARG A 170 1.94 -3.35 10.49
N LEU A 171 2.08 -4.66 10.41
CA LEU A 171 2.39 -5.55 11.52
C LEU A 171 3.85 -5.96 11.44
N GLN A 172 4.57 -5.86 12.53
CA GLN A 172 5.87 -6.49 12.72
C GLN A 172 5.65 -7.85 13.37
N LEU A 173 6.07 -8.90 12.70
CA LEU A 173 5.84 -10.27 13.09
C LEU A 173 7.17 -10.95 13.41
N ARG A 174 7.17 -11.80 14.45
CA ARG A 174 8.28 -12.69 14.79
C ARG A 174 7.80 -14.13 14.73
N TYR A 175 8.49 -14.96 13.96
CA TYR A 175 8.21 -16.40 13.92
C TYR A 175 8.51 -17.05 15.28
N TYR A 176 7.77 -18.11 15.59
CA TYR A 176 7.87 -18.80 16.89
C TYR A 176 9.25 -19.40 17.16
N ASP A 177 9.99 -19.76 16.12
CA ASP A 177 11.31 -20.40 16.14
C ASP A 177 12.48 -19.40 16.03
N SER A 178 12.19 -18.11 15.85
CA SER A 178 13.21 -17.05 15.71
C SER A 178 13.66 -16.53 17.06
N GLN A 179 14.96 -16.19 17.15
CA GLN A 179 15.51 -15.49 18.31
C GLN A 179 15.00 -14.02 18.38
N PRO A 180 14.97 -13.42 19.57
CA PRO A 180 14.65 -11.98 19.70
C PRO A 180 15.58 -11.14 18.81
N ASN A 181 15.00 -10.25 17.98
CA ASN A 181 15.67 -9.40 16.99
C ASN A 181 16.21 -10.10 15.72
N GLU A 182 16.02 -11.39 15.57
CA GLU A 182 16.29 -12.11 14.34
C GLU A 182 14.98 -12.30 13.56
N ASP A 183 15.09 -12.31 12.23
CA ASP A 183 13.99 -12.66 11.30
C ASP A 183 12.68 -11.91 11.51
N VAL A 184 12.77 -10.59 11.65
CA VAL A 184 11.59 -9.74 11.71
C VAL A 184 10.96 -9.62 10.32
N PHE A 185 9.67 -9.92 10.25
CA PHE A 185 8.88 -9.81 9.03
C PHE A 185 7.81 -8.72 9.17
N TRP A 186 7.71 -7.84 8.18
CA TRP A 186 6.70 -6.80 8.13
C TRP A 186 5.67 -7.10 7.04
N CYS A 187 4.39 -6.97 7.36
CA CYS A 187 3.31 -7.02 6.37
C CYS A 187 2.16 -6.10 6.77
N HIS A 188 1.28 -5.79 5.83
CA HIS A 188 0.03 -5.09 6.16
C HIS A 188 -0.96 -6.05 6.80
N GLU A 189 -1.90 -5.54 7.63
CA GLU A 189 -2.92 -6.37 8.29
C GLU A 189 -3.90 -7.06 7.33
N ASP A 190 -4.00 -6.59 6.08
CA ASP A 190 -4.80 -7.19 5.01
C ASP A 190 -3.93 -7.97 4.00
N SER A 191 -2.66 -8.24 4.32
CA SER A 191 -1.78 -9.03 3.47
C SER A 191 -2.32 -10.45 3.26
N PRO A 192 -2.28 -10.97 2.03
CA PRO A 192 -2.66 -12.35 1.75
C PRO A 192 -1.69 -13.39 2.34
N LEU A 193 -0.57 -12.95 2.93
CA LEU A 193 0.43 -13.82 3.54
C LEU A 193 0.12 -14.16 4.99
N ILE A 194 -0.87 -13.50 5.62
CA ILE A 194 -1.24 -13.74 7.00
C ILE A 194 -2.65 -14.32 7.10
N HIS A 195 -2.82 -15.24 8.02
CA HIS A 195 -4.05 -16.00 8.21
C HIS A 195 -4.40 -16.11 9.70
N PRO A 196 -5.69 -16.28 10.03
CA PRO A 196 -6.10 -16.53 11.40
C PRO A 196 -5.60 -17.89 11.89
N VAL A 197 -5.48 -18.03 13.22
CA VAL A 197 -5.14 -19.29 13.89
C VAL A 197 -6.06 -20.41 13.46
N GLY A 198 -5.49 -21.55 13.03
CA GLY A 198 -6.20 -22.73 12.56
C GLY A 198 -6.54 -22.74 11.07
N TRP A 199 -6.13 -21.70 10.32
CA TRP A 199 -6.38 -21.63 8.89
C TRP A 199 -5.67 -22.76 8.12
N ALA A 200 -4.37 -22.99 8.34
CA ALA A 200 -3.59 -23.98 7.61
C ALA A 200 -4.24 -25.37 7.71
N ARG A 201 -4.67 -25.77 8.93
CA ARG A 201 -5.39 -27.01 9.12
C ARG A 201 -6.73 -27.06 8.37
N ARG A 202 -7.49 -25.94 8.40
CA ARG A 202 -8.80 -25.87 7.75
C ARG A 202 -8.70 -26.05 6.24
N VAL A 203 -7.72 -25.41 5.61
CA VAL A 203 -7.54 -25.49 4.16
C VAL A 203 -6.69 -26.69 3.71
N GLY A 204 -6.02 -27.39 4.64
CA GLY A 204 -5.12 -28.50 4.33
C GLY A 204 -3.70 -28.07 3.95
N HIS A 205 -3.28 -26.86 4.39
CA HIS A 205 -1.92 -26.36 4.14
C HIS A 205 -0.90 -26.91 5.17
N THR A 206 0.35 -27.02 4.75
CA THR A 206 1.44 -27.44 5.65
C THR A 206 1.74 -26.33 6.66
N LEU A 207 1.68 -26.67 7.96
CA LEU A 207 1.96 -25.77 9.08
C LEU A 207 3.19 -26.26 9.86
N ASP A 208 4.17 -25.36 10.00
CA ASP A 208 5.29 -25.53 10.92
C ASP A 208 4.99 -24.74 12.21
N ALA A 209 4.74 -25.48 13.28
CA ALA A 209 4.29 -24.92 14.55
C ALA A 209 4.66 -25.82 15.73
N PRO A 210 4.77 -25.27 16.97
CA PRO A 210 4.96 -26.08 18.16
C PRO A 210 3.83 -27.12 18.35
N PRO A 211 4.13 -28.36 18.79
CA PRO A 211 3.11 -29.39 19.00
C PRO A 211 1.93 -28.93 19.86
N ALA A 212 2.18 -28.17 20.92
CA ALA A 212 1.14 -27.63 21.80
C ALA A 212 0.20 -26.63 21.08
N TYR A 213 0.66 -25.96 20.03
CA TYR A 213 -0.18 -25.11 19.18
C TYR A 213 -1.08 -25.95 18.28
N VAL A 214 -0.51 -26.96 17.63
CA VAL A 214 -1.23 -27.90 16.76
C VAL A 214 -2.33 -28.60 17.54
N ASP A 215 -2.05 -29.07 18.76
CA ASP A 215 -3.04 -29.72 19.63
C ASP A 215 -4.21 -28.79 20.01
N ARG A 216 -3.94 -27.52 20.28
CA ARG A 216 -5.00 -26.51 20.57
C ARG A 216 -5.88 -26.26 19.35
N CYS A 217 -5.29 -26.13 18.18
CA CYS A 217 -6.05 -25.95 16.92
C CYS A 217 -6.89 -27.19 16.58
N SER A 218 -6.46 -28.38 17.02
CA SER A 218 -7.17 -29.64 16.77
C SER A 218 -8.51 -29.76 17.50
N LYS A 219 -8.67 -29.09 18.64
CA LYS A 219 -9.83 -29.24 19.53
C LYS A 219 -11.05 -28.38 19.15
N GLY A 220 -10.95 -27.48 18.16
CA GLY A 220 -11.97 -26.47 17.87
C GLY A 220 -12.58 -26.50 16.47
N LEU A 221 -12.06 -27.27 15.53
CA LEU A 221 -12.50 -27.22 14.13
C LEU A 221 -13.37 -28.43 13.79
N ARG A 222 -14.56 -28.14 13.25
CA ARG A 222 -15.40 -29.15 12.56
C ARG A 222 -14.87 -29.26 11.13
N ASP A 223 -14.60 -30.49 10.69
CA ASP A 223 -14.34 -30.79 9.30
C ASP A 223 -15.57 -30.40 8.48
N LYS A 224 -15.43 -29.43 7.59
CA LYS A 224 -16.37 -29.15 6.52
C LYS A 224 -15.67 -29.52 5.21
N ASP A 225 -16.20 -30.53 4.59
CA ASP A 225 -15.91 -30.90 3.21
C ASP A 225 -16.70 -29.93 2.30
N ASP A 226 -16.10 -28.83 1.87
CA ASP A 226 -16.59 -28.04 0.74
C ASP A 226 -15.60 -28.17 -0.40
N ALA A 227 -15.87 -29.10 -1.32
CA ALA A 227 -15.03 -29.38 -2.48
C ALA A 227 -15.09 -28.23 -3.49
N THR A 228 -13.96 -27.55 -3.68
CA THR A 228 -13.70 -26.62 -4.81
C THR A 228 -12.98 -27.31 -5.98
N GLU A 229 -13.00 -28.64 -6.01
CA GLU A 229 -12.20 -29.45 -6.94
C GLU A 229 -12.53 -29.26 -8.43
N ASP A 230 -13.73 -28.80 -8.78
CA ASP A 230 -14.18 -28.77 -10.18
C ASP A 230 -13.68 -27.57 -11.00
N LEU A 231 -13.25 -26.47 -10.38
CA LEU A 231 -12.88 -25.24 -11.08
C LEU A 231 -11.41 -25.13 -11.46
N PHE A 232 -10.53 -25.76 -10.68
CA PHE A 232 -9.08 -25.67 -10.82
C PHE A 232 -8.41 -27.04 -10.68
N PRO A 233 -8.51 -27.93 -11.66
CA PRO A 233 -7.93 -29.26 -11.54
C PRO A 233 -6.41 -29.23 -11.45
N MET A 234 -5.84 -30.20 -10.76
CA MET A 234 -4.38 -30.43 -10.74
C MET A 234 -3.82 -30.53 -12.15
N GLY A 235 -2.66 -29.92 -12.39
CA GLY A 235 -2.02 -29.83 -13.70
C GLY A 235 -2.55 -28.69 -14.58
N MET A 236 -3.56 -27.92 -14.13
CA MET A 236 -4.01 -26.74 -14.83
C MET A 236 -2.87 -25.73 -14.99
N LYS A 237 -2.79 -25.13 -16.16
CA LYS A 237 -1.80 -24.09 -16.49
C LYS A 237 -2.40 -22.70 -16.36
N LEU A 238 -1.58 -21.76 -15.98
CA LEU A 238 -1.92 -20.34 -15.81
C LEU A 238 -0.65 -19.47 -15.92
N GLU A 239 -0.83 -18.17 -15.92
CA GLU A 239 0.25 -17.20 -15.78
C GLU A 239 0.17 -16.62 -14.38
N ALA A 240 1.33 -16.39 -13.72
CA ALA A 240 1.37 -15.87 -12.36
C ALA A 240 2.54 -14.93 -12.15
N ILE A 241 2.37 -13.91 -11.29
CA ILE A 241 3.51 -13.14 -10.77
C ILE A 241 4.35 -14.10 -9.93
N ASP A 242 5.66 -14.12 -10.19
CA ASP A 242 6.60 -14.93 -9.43
C ASP A 242 6.80 -14.34 -8.03
N PRO A 243 6.43 -15.03 -6.95
CA PRO A 243 6.61 -14.51 -5.59
C PRO A 243 8.07 -14.39 -5.15
N LEU A 244 9.01 -15.00 -5.89
CA LEU A 244 10.45 -14.89 -5.65
C LEU A 244 11.10 -13.81 -6.53
N ASN A 245 10.42 -13.37 -7.59
CA ASN A 245 10.82 -12.26 -8.44
C ASN A 245 9.61 -11.47 -8.93
N LEU A 246 9.15 -10.54 -8.15
CA LEU A 246 7.92 -9.78 -8.38
C LEU A 246 7.95 -8.88 -9.64
N SER A 247 9.09 -8.78 -10.31
CA SER A 247 9.20 -8.07 -11.60
C SER A 247 8.75 -8.91 -12.78
N GLU A 248 8.58 -10.24 -12.60
CA GLU A 248 8.29 -11.20 -13.67
C GLU A 248 6.90 -11.82 -13.56
N ILE A 249 6.31 -12.12 -14.71
CA ILE A 249 5.12 -12.96 -14.85
C ILE A 249 5.56 -14.23 -15.56
N CYS A 250 5.29 -15.38 -14.93
CA CYS A 250 5.80 -16.67 -15.34
C CYS A 250 4.66 -17.63 -15.73
N ALA A 251 4.98 -18.59 -16.59
CA ALA A 251 4.15 -19.78 -16.76
C ALA A 251 4.15 -20.60 -15.46
N ALA A 252 2.98 -21.05 -15.05
CA ALA A 252 2.82 -21.75 -13.79
C ALA A 252 1.80 -22.90 -13.88
N THR A 253 1.88 -23.82 -12.91
CA THR A 253 1.06 -25.04 -12.85
C THR A 253 0.42 -25.21 -11.48
N VAL A 254 -0.88 -25.47 -11.45
CA VAL A 254 -1.58 -25.91 -10.23
C VAL A 254 -1.09 -27.30 -9.83
N LYS A 255 -0.47 -27.41 -8.67
CA LYS A 255 0.10 -28.66 -8.15
C LYS A 255 -0.84 -29.35 -7.16
N GLN A 256 -1.59 -28.58 -6.38
CA GLN A 256 -2.55 -29.09 -5.42
C GLN A 256 -3.69 -28.10 -5.25
N VAL A 257 -4.89 -28.61 -5.10
CA VAL A 257 -6.07 -27.86 -4.71
C VAL A 257 -6.31 -28.08 -3.22
N LEU A 258 -6.46 -27.00 -2.49
CA LEU A 258 -6.74 -27.00 -1.05
C LEU A 258 -8.20 -26.60 -0.82
N ASN A 259 -8.71 -26.75 0.41
CA ASN A 259 -10.06 -26.32 0.75
C ASN A 259 -10.23 -24.80 0.68
N ASP A 260 -11.46 -24.33 0.69
CA ASP A 260 -11.84 -22.90 0.71
C ASP A 260 -11.27 -22.10 -0.46
N GLY A 261 -11.05 -22.71 -1.64
CA GLY A 261 -10.56 -22.01 -2.84
C GLY A 261 -9.07 -21.67 -2.87
N TYR A 262 -8.26 -22.31 -2.05
CA TYR A 262 -6.82 -22.14 -2.08
C TYR A 262 -6.14 -23.14 -3.03
N LEU A 263 -5.09 -22.68 -3.71
CA LEU A 263 -4.31 -23.43 -4.69
C LEU A 263 -2.83 -23.40 -4.31
N MET A 264 -2.16 -24.55 -4.38
CA MET A 264 -0.69 -24.62 -4.40
C MET A 264 -0.24 -24.56 -5.85
N ILE A 265 0.52 -23.55 -6.21
CA ILE A 265 0.97 -23.23 -7.57
C ILE A 265 2.49 -23.31 -7.61
N ARG A 266 3.05 -23.87 -8.69
CA ARG A 266 4.47 -23.85 -8.99
C ARG A 266 4.72 -23.00 -10.22
N VAL A 267 5.73 -22.15 -10.17
CA VAL A 267 6.30 -21.47 -11.33
C VAL A 267 7.15 -22.47 -12.13
N ASP A 268 6.90 -22.57 -13.44
CA ASP A 268 7.48 -23.63 -14.29
C ASP A 268 8.88 -23.28 -14.83
N CYS A 269 9.41 -22.07 -14.56
CA CYS A 269 10.74 -21.62 -15.00
C CYS A 269 11.90 -22.15 -14.14
N TYR A 270 11.63 -22.61 -12.91
CA TYR A 270 12.64 -23.14 -12.00
C TYR A 270 12.93 -24.63 -12.21
N ASP A 271 14.04 -25.11 -11.62
CA ASP A 271 14.42 -26.50 -11.65
C ASP A 271 13.40 -27.42 -10.97
N GLU A 272 13.28 -28.64 -11.47
CA GLU A 272 12.43 -29.68 -10.89
C GLU A 272 13.12 -30.44 -9.72
N ASP A 273 13.97 -29.80 -8.94
CA ASP A 273 14.50 -30.46 -7.73
C ASP A 273 13.35 -30.59 -6.72
N PRO A 274 12.92 -31.82 -6.38
CA PRO A 274 11.84 -32.05 -5.41
C PRO A 274 12.12 -31.49 -4.02
N ASN A 275 13.39 -31.23 -3.70
CA ASN A 275 13.82 -30.68 -2.41
C ASN A 275 13.87 -29.15 -2.41
N LEU A 276 13.82 -28.50 -3.57
CA LEU A 276 13.86 -27.05 -3.78
C LEU A 276 12.55 -26.52 -4.37
N VAL A 277 11.48 -27.31 -4.39
CA VAL A 277 10.22 -26.93 -5.01
C VAL A 277 9.51 -25.90 -4.15
N ASP A 278 9.64 -24.63 -4.51
CA ASP A 278 8.89 -23.55 -3.94
C ASP A 278 7.50 -23.45 -4.58
N TRP A 279 6.57 -24.19 -4.01
CA TRP A 279 5.15 -24.01 -4.30
C TRP A 279 4.66 -22.87 -3.43
N PHE A 280 3.76 -22.04 -3.97
CA PHE A 280 3.17 -20.96 -3.22
C PHE A 280 1.65 -21.05 -3.24
N CYS A 281 1.03 -20.54 -2.18
CA CYS A 281 -0.39 -20.64 -1.95
C CYS A 281 -1.09 -19.35 -2.38
N TYR A 282 -2.02 -19.44 -3.33
CA TYR A 282 -2.92 -18.35 -3.70
C TYR A 282 -4.36 -18.79 -3.59
N HIS A 283 -5.22 -17.86 -3.19
CA HIS A 283 -6.67 -18.03 -3.34
C HIS A 283 -7.07 -17.81 -4.80
N ILE A 284 -8.11 -18.50 -5.28
CA ILE A 284 -8.61 -18.39 -6.67
C ILE A 284 -8.96 -16.97 -7.11
N THR A 285 -9.24 -16.07 -6.16
CA THR A 285 -9.50 -14.64 -6.41
C THR A 285 -8.24 -13.78 -6.36
N SER A 286 -7.07 -14.37 -6.20
CA SER A 286 -5.81 -13.62 -6.14
C SER A 286 -5.60 -12.78 -7.40
N PRO A 287 -5.21 -11.51 -7.26
CA PRO A 287 -4.87 -10.66 -8.39
C PRO A 287 -3.50 -10.99 -9.03
N CYS A 288 -2.76 -11.93 -8.46
CA CYS A 288 -1.43 -12.34 -8.92
C CYS A 288 -1.46 -13.55 -9.86
N ILE A 289 -2.63 -14.13 -10.15
CA ILE A 289 -2.80 -15.25 -11.08
C ILE A 289 -3.67 -14.83 -12.26
N PHE A 290 -3.30 -15.25 -13.46
CA PHE A 290 -3.90 -14.82 -14.71
C PHE A 290 -4.23 -16.00 -15.61
N PRO A 291 -5.21 -15.84 -16.51
CA PRO A 291 -5.46 -16.83 -17.56
C PRO A 291 -4.28 -16.91 -18.52
N ILE A 292 -4.11 -18.07 -19.14
CA ILE A 292 -3.17 -18.26 -20.24
C ILE A 292 -3.44 -17.23 -21.34
N GLY A 293 -2.36 -16.62 -21.86
CA GLY A 293 -2.43 -15.59 -22.89
C GLY A 293 -2.65 -14.17 -22.36
N PHE A 294 -2.71 -13.98 -21.05
CA PHE A 294 -2.81 -12.65 -20.45
C PHE A 294 -1.61 -11.76 -20.85
N CYS A 295 -0.38 -12.27 -20.73
CA CYS A 295 0.82 -11.54 -21.13
C CYS A 295 0.80 -11.20 -22.62
N ALA A 296 0.46 -12.14 -23.48
CA ALA A 296 0.38 -11.91 -24.93
C ALA A 296 -0.67 -10.86 -25.28
N LYS A 297 -1.85 -10.90 -24.65
CA LYS A 297 -2.93 -9.94 -24.86
C LYS A 297 -2.54 -8.51 -24.46
N ASN A 298 -1.72 -8.38 -23.44
CA ASN A 298 -1.36 -7.09 -22.83
C ASN A 298 0.06 -6.62 -23.20
N GLU A 299 0.69 -7.30 -24.18
CA GLU A 299 2.07 -6.98 -24.63
C GLU A 299 3.08 -6.99 -23.47
N LEU A 300 2.93 -7.94 -22.54
CA LEU A 300 3.83 -8.17 -21.43
C LEU A 300 4.79 -9.32 -21.74
N PRO A 301 6.05 -9.23 -21.28
CA PRO A 301 6.95 -10.38 -21.34
C PRO A 301 6.42 -11.50 -20.42
N LEU A 302 6.42 -12.72 -20.94
CA LEU A 302 6.14 -13.93 -20.18
C LEU A 302 7.45 -14.70 -20.01
N THR A 303 7.83 -15.02 -18.78
CA THR A 303 8.91 -15.95 -18.51
C THR A 303 8.40 -17.39 -18.73
N PRO A 304 8.92 -18.08 -19.78
CA PRO A 304 8.40 -19.38 -20.17
C PRO A 304 8.86 -20.49 -19.21
N PRO A 305 8.28 -21.69 -19.30
CA PRO A 305 8.77 -22.86 -18.59
C PRO A 305 10.24 -23.13 -18.90
N LYS A 306 10.96 -23.75 -17.97
CA LYS A 306 12.37 -24.13 -18.16
C LYS A 306 12.56 -24.93 -19.44
N GLY A 307 13.60 -24.57 -20.20
CA GLY A 307 13.94 -25.19 -21.48
C GLY A 307 13.28 -24.57 -22.71
N TYR A 308 12.37 -23.63 -22.55
CA TYR A 308 11.80 -22.85 -23.64
C TYR A 308 12.42 -21.45 -23.72
N LEU A 309 12.51 -20.91 -24.93
CA LEU A 309 12.99 -19.54 -25.14
C LEU A 309 11.79 -18.58 -25.18
N PRO A 310 11.88 -17.38 -24.58
CA PRO A 310 10.76 -16.41 -24.54
C PRO A 310 10.17 -16.09 -25.90
N ASN A 311 11.01 -15.97 -26.93
CA ASN A 311 10.58 -15.60 -28.30
C ASN A 311 9.96 -16.76 -29.10
N THR A 312 10.06 -17.99 -28.64
CA THR A 312 9.55 -19.18 -29.34
C THR A 312 8.51 -19.95 -28.56
N PHE A 313 8.29 -19.59 -27.29
CA PHE A 313 7.29 -20.25 -26.45
C PHE A 313 5.88 -19.92 -26.90
N ASN A 314 5.08 -20.97 -27.09
CA ASN A 314 3.67 -20.85 -27.48
C ASN A 314 2.83 -21.80 -26.60
N TRP A 315 1.84 -21.27 -25.92
CA TRP A 315 0.92 -22.04 -25.10
C TRP A 315 0.21 -23.18 -25.84
N ASN A 316 -0.06 -23.03 -27.15
CA ASN A 316 -0.72 -24.07 -27.95
C ASN A 316 0.14 -25.33 -28.15
N GLU A 317 1.46 -25.19 -27.96
CA GLU A 317 2.41 -26.29 -28.10
C GLU A 317 2.80 -26.90 -26.74
N TYR A 318 2.40 -26.22 -25.65
CA TYR A 318 2.66 -26.68 -24.28
C TYR A 318 1.50 -27.53 -23.76
N PRO A 319 1.76 -28.74 -23.21
CA PRO A 319 0.70 -29.64 -22.79
C PRO A 319 -0.15 -29.03 -21.69
N CYS A 320 -1.41 -28.69 -21.98
CA CYS A 320 -2.38 -28.23 -21.00
C CYS A 320 -3.77 -28.80 -21.31
N SER A 321 -4.45 -29.25 -20.26
CA SER A 321 -5.78 -29.85 -20.36
C SER A 321 -6.92 -28.89 -20.01
N HIS A 322 -6.62 -27.78 -19.31
CA HIS A 322 -7.63 -26.86 -18.77
C HIS A 322 -7.11 -25.42 -18.75
N TRP A 323 -8.02 -24.46 -18.93
CA TRP A 323 -7.74 -23.02 -19.06
C TRP A 323 -8.45 -22.24 -17.94
N PHE A 324 -7.72 -21.33 -17.29
CA PHE A 324 -8.31 -20.39 -16.33
C PHE A 324 -8.93 -19.20 -17.06
N CYS A 325 -10.11 -18.74 -16.63
CA CYS A 325 -10.76 -17.54 -17.12
C CYS A 325 -11.03 -16.59 -15.96
N SER A 326 -10.47 -15.37 -16.02
CA SER A 326 -10.68 -14.38 -14.96
C SER A 326 -12.04 -13.66 -15.10
N SER A 327 -12.61 -13.23 -13.99
CA SER A 327 -13.82 -12.38 -13.97
C SER A 327 -13.46 -10.91 -14.19
N ASP A 328 -14.34 -10.16 -14.87
CA ASP A 328 -14.24 -8.70 -15.00
C ASP A 328 -14.29 -8.02 -13.63
N ARG A 329 -13.37 -7.09 -13.39
CA ARG A 329 -13.28 -6.29 -12.16
C ARG A 329 -13.35 -4.80 -12.48
N PRO A 330 -13.80 -3.94 -11.54
CA PRO A 330 -13.96 -2.51 -11.79
C PRO A 330 -12.64 -1.81 -12.13
N MET A 331 -12.72 -0.82 -13.01
CA MET A 331 -11.59 0.00 -13.46
C MET A 331 -11.09 0.94 -12.36
N HIS A 332 -9.79 1.18 -12.35
CA HIS A 332 -9.13 2.18 -11.50
C HIS A 332 -8.71 3.41 -12.33
N LYS A 333 -8.10 4.41 -11.65
CA LYS A 333 -7.68 5.67 -12.28
C LYS A 333 -6.16 5.91 -12.19
N PHE A 334 -5.38 4.90 -11.82
CA PHE A 334 -3.93 5.01 -11.83
C PHE A 334 -3.41 5.22 -13.24
N THR A 335 -2.38 6.05 -13.38
CA THR A 335 -1.69 6.32 -14.64
C THR A 335 -0.17 6.27 -14.42
N THR A 336 0.56 5.96 -15.49
CA THR A 336 2.02 6.01 -15.52
C THR A 336 2.52 7.40 -15.11
N GLY A 337 3.59 7.45 -14.31
CA GLY A 337 4.19 8.68 -13.78
C GLY A 337 3.62 9.13 -12.43
N MET A 338 2.55 8.50 -11.91
CA MET A 338 2.06 8.81 -10.57
C MET A 338 3.07 8.38 -9.51
N LYS A 339 3.29 9.27 -8.53
CA LYS A 339 4.17 9.04 -7.37
C LYS A 339 3.39 8.44 -6.21
N LEU A 340 4.04 7.55 -5.47
CA LEU A 340 3.48 6.85 -4.32
C LEU A 340 4.58 6.46 -3.31
N GLU A 341 4.17 6.01 -2.16
CA GLU A 341 5.02 5.30 -1.22
C GLU A 341 4.64 3.82 -1.28
N ALA A 342 5.61 2.94 -1.49
CA ALA A 342 5.34 1.50 -1.62
C ALA A 342 6.24 0.69 -0.69
N ALA A 343 5.67 -0.36 -0.08
CA ALA A 343 6.48 -1.34 0.60
C ALA A 343 7.24 -2.17 -0.43
N ASP A 344 8.54 -2.37 -0.18
CA ASP A 344 9.32 -3.36 -0.91
C ASP A 344 8.95 -4.75 -0.41
N LEU A 345 8.18 -5.51 -1.20
CA LEU A 345 7.70 -6.82 -0.79
C LEU A 345 8.81 -7.88 -0.73
N MET A 346 9.95 -7.64 -1.38
CA MET A 346 11.14 -8.49 -1.26
C MET A 346 11.90 -8.20 0.04
N ASN A 347 11.78 -6.96 0.55
CA ASN A 347 12.35 -6.55 1.83
C ASN A 347 11.34 -5.69 2.64
N PRO A 348 10.27 -6.29 3.20
CA PRO A 348 9.09 -5.60 3.70
C PRO A 348 9.30 -4.66 4.89
N GLN A 349 10.50 -4.61 5.43
CA GLN A 349 10.89 -3.62 6.43
C GLN A 349 10.98 -2.20 5.85
N TYR A 350 11.15 -2.06 4.53
CA TYR A 350 11.29 -0.78 3.86
C TYR A 350 9.97 -0.34 3.21
N VAL A 351 9.71 0.94 3.27
CA VAL A 351 8.72 1.64 2.45
C VAL A 351 9.49 2.72 1.70
N CYS A 352 9.41 2.69 0.39
CA CYS A 352 10.26 3.49 -0.49
C CYS A 352 9.44 4.50 -1.30
N VAL A 353 10.10 5.56 -1.73
CA VAL A 353 9.54 6.45 -2.77
C VAL A 353 9.48 5.68 -4.07
N ALA A 354 8.34 5.69 -4.72
CA ALA A 354 8.12 4.93 -5.93
C ALA A 354 7.27 5.68 -6.97
N THR A 355 7.37 5.21 -8.21
CA THR A 355 6.62 5.73 -9.36
C THR A 355 5.93 4.58 -10.09
N ILE A 356 4.71 4.78 -10.54
CA ILE A 356 4.06 3.83 -11.45
C ILE A 356 4.73 3.93 -12.81
N SER A 357 5.48 2.92 -13.20
CA SER A 357 6.21 2.87 -14.48
C SER A 357 5.33 2.31 -15.61
N ARG A 358 4.39 1.42 -15.30
CA ARG A 358 3.44 0.85 -16.27
C ARG A 358 2.11 0.50 -15.62
N VAL A 359 1.04 0.60 -16.40
CA VAL A 359 -0.31 0.19 -15.99
C VAL A 359 -0.84 -0.79 -17.04
N VAL A 360 -1.31 -1.95 -16.60
CA VAL A 360 -1.90 -2.97 -17.45
C VAL A 360 -3.14 -3.53 -16.76
N ASP A 361 -4.31 -3.16 -17.25
CA ASP A 361 -5.59 -3.47 -16.60
C ASP A 361 -5.52 -3.07 -15.10
N ARG A 362 -5.60 -4.01 -14.17
CA ARG A 362 -5.47 -3.76 -12.73
C ARG A 362 -4.05 -3.79 -12.20
N LEU A 363 -3.10 -4.25 -13.00
CA LEU A 363 -1.70 -4.34 -12.60
C LEU A 363 -0.98 -3.01 -12.75
N LEU A 364 -0.25 -2.67 -11.72
CA LEU A 364 0.67 -1.53 -11.66
C LEU A 364 2.09 -2.07 -11.57
N LYS A 365 2.96 -1.68 -12.49
CA LYS A 365 4.40 -1.87 -12.33
C LYS A 365 4.93 -0.70 -11.51
N VAL A 366 5.35 -0.98 -10.30
CA VAL A 366 5.87 -0.02 -9.34
C VAL A 366 7.38 -0.01 -9.43
N HIS A 367 7.93 1.11 -9.82
CA HIS A 367 9.37 1.38 -9.89
C HIS A 367 9.82 2.12 -8.63
N PHE A 368 10.80 1.60 -7.93
CA PHE A 368 11.42 2.27 -6.79
C PHE A 368 12.41 3.32 -7.28
N ASP A 369 12.14 4.59 -6.97
CA ASP A 369 12.89 5.72 -7.53
C ASP A 369 14.38 5.63 -7.18
N GLY A 370 15.22 5.63 -8.22
CA GLY A 370 16.68 5.54 -8.10
C GLY A 370 17.24 4.12 -7.97
N TRP A 371 16.42 3.10 -8.14
CA TRP A 371 16.82 1.71 -8.24
C TRP A 371 16.71 1.22 -9.69
N GLU A 372 17.38 0.13 -10.03
CA GLU A 372 17.31 -0.50 -11.34
C GLU A 372 15.93 -1.17 -11.56
N GLU A 373 15.53 -1.32 -12.83
CA GLU A 373 14.21 -1.89 -13.21
C GLU A 373 14.02 -3.35 -12.78
N GLU A 374 15.10 -4.07 -12.44
CA GLU A 374 15.03 -5.44 -11.92
C GLU A 374 14.40 -5.53 -10.53
N TYR A 375 14.37 -4.42 -9.77
CA TYR A 375 13.70 -4.32 -8.47
C TYR A 375 12.25 -3.86 -8.59
N ASP A 376 11.76 -3.56 -9.79
CA ASP A 376 10.36 -3.21 -10.01
C ASP A 376 9.44 -4.36 -9.55
N GLN A 377 8.25 -4.00 -9.09
CA GLN A 377 7.30 -5.00 -8.61
C GLN A 377 5.93 -4.80 -9.27
N TRP A 378 5.33 -5.91 -9.72
CA TRP A 378 3.96 -5.92 -10.17
C TRP A 378 3.01 -6.05 -8.98
N LEU A 379 2.10 -5.11 -8.83
CA LEU A 379 1.11 -5.05 -7.76
C LEU A 379 -0.28 -4.81 -8.34
N ASP A 380 -1.31 -5.35 -7.70
CA ASP A 380 -2.70 -4.98 -8.01
C ASP A 380 -2.99 -3.54 -7.56
N CYS A 381 -3.82 -2.83 -8.29
CA CYS A 381 -4.22 -1.46 -7.95
C CYS A 381 -4.92 -1.34 -6.60
N ALA A 382 -5.44 -2.44 -6.03
CA ALA A 382 -6.00 -2.52 -4.69
C ALA A 382 -5.02 -3.12 -3.66
N SER A 383 -3.73 -3.20 -3.98
CA SER A 383 -2.73 -3.70 -3.04
C SER A 383 -2.72 -2.85 -1.75
N CYS A 384 -2.66 -3.52 -0.61
CA CYS A 384 -2.53 -2.89 0.70
C CYS A 384 -1.11 -2.39 0.99
N ASP A 385 -0.16 -2.62 0.10
CA ASP A 385 1.26 -2.27 0.23
C ASP A 385 1.67 -1.04 -0.58
N ILE A 386 0.71 -0.36 -1.22
CA ILE A 386 0.89 0.95 -1.85
C ILE A 386 0.15 2.03 -1.06
N TYR A 387 0.80 3.18 -0.89
CA TYR A 387 0.33 4.26 -0.03
C TYR A 387 0.38 5.61 -0.73
N PRO A 388 -0.50 6.56 -0.38
CA PRO A 388 -0.39 7.95 -0.82
C PRO A 388 0.91 8.59 -0.31
N VAL A 389 1.46 9.52 -1.09
CA VAL A 389 2.57 10.37 -0.67
C VAL A 389 2.24 11.04 0.67
N GLY A 390 3.13 10.94 1.66
CA GLY A 390 2.94 11.47 3.01
C GLY A 390 2.39 10.46 4.03
N TRP A 391 2.17 9.20 3.63
CA TRP A 391 1.72 8.17 4.58
C TRP A 391 2.78 7.84 5.64
N CYS A 392 4.03 7.67 5.24
CA CYS A 392 5.12 7.39 6.18
C CYS A 392 5.29 8.50 7.23
N GLU A 393 5.17 9.76 6.80
CA GLU A 393 5.19 10.92 7.70
C GLU A 393 4.05 10.85 8.71
N LEU A 394 2.83 10.55 8.24
CA LEU A 394 1.64 10.47 9.07
C LEU A 394 1.76 9.40 10.18
N VAL A 395 2.33 8.23 9.85
CA VAL A 395 2.47 7.11 10.80
C VAL A 395 3.83 7.11 11.53
N SER A 396 4.64 8.17 11.36
CA SER A 396 5.99 8.29 11.94
C SER A 396 6.89 7.10 11.57
N ARG A 397 6.81 6.64 10.34
CA ARG A 397 7.66 5.60 9.77
C ARG A 397 8.71 6.24 8.86
N ARG A 398 9.92 5.69 8.87
CA ARG A 398 10.96 6.11 7.93
C ARG A 398 10.53 5.76 6.50
N LEU A 399 10.60 6.75 5.61
CA LEU A 399 10.50 6.59 4.17
C LEU A 399 11.92 6.49 3.60
N GLU A 400 12.20 5.44 2.84
CA GLU A 400 13.48 5.30 2.15
C GLU A 400 13.51 6.25 0.94
N PRO A 401 14.48 7.18 0.90
CA PRO A 401 14.58 8.14 -0.19
C PRO A 401 15.08 7.48 -1.49
N PRO A 402 14.88 8.12 -2.65
CA PRO A 402 15.47 7.67 -3.90
C PRO A 402 17.00 7.57 -3.77
N ARG A 403 17.63 6.56 -4.39
CA ARG A 403 19.09 6.53 -4.50
C ARG A 403 19.56 7.69 -5.41
N PRO A 404 20.59 8.44 -5.00
CA PRO A 404 21.15 9.46 -5.88
C PRO A 404 21.76 8.81 -7.13
N PRO A 405 21.56 9.40 -8.33
CA PRO A 405 22.21 8.91 -9.54
C PRO A 405 23.72 9.01 -9.34
N ASN A 406 24.48 7.93 -9.28
CA ASN A 406 25.94 7.78 -9.10
C ASN A 406 26.43 7.21 -7.76
N SER A 407 25.66 6.57 -6.96
CA SER A 407 26.20 5.72 -5.88
C SER A 407 26.60 4.35 -6.47
N VAL A 408 27.74 4.31 -7.16
CA VAL A 408 28.43 3.05 -7.44
C VAL A 408 28.94 2.55 -6.10
N GLU A 409 28.51 1.38 -5.71
CA GLU A 409 29.06 0.69 -4.53
C GLU A 409 30.56 0.46 -4.77
N GLY A 410 31.40 1.07 -3.90
CA GLY A 410 32.82 0.81 -3.83
C GLY A 410 33.11 -0.39 -2.93
#